data_cc226d95ff348028481eb7f2b1765748
#
_entry.id   cc226d95ff348028481eb7f2b1765748
#
_cell.length_a   1.000
_cell.length_b   1.000
_cell.length_c   1.000
_cell.angle_alpha   90.00
_cell.angle_beta   90.00
_cell.angle_gamma   90.00
#
_symmetry.space_group_name_H-M   'P 1'
#
loop_
_entity.id
_entity.type
_entity.pdbx_description
1 polymer ?
#
loop_
_entity_poly.entity_id
_entity_poly.type
_entity_poly.pdbx_seq_one_letter_code
_entity_poly.pdbx_strand_id
1 'polypeptide(L)'
;MLGDGGAWLPVTLLTRSRTDSLHSDRVWRQSHACCSRTVARLLVIQAPAQAQNLRDSLAEAGMDTKVVIGLRPDSSSNELARQVGFNEADGTLGEVFDVISKSDLVICLISDAAQSRMYPRILAAMKPGSTLGLSHGFLLGVMENENAQFRDDINVVLVAPKGMGPSVRNLYEQGKKVNGAGINASFAVHQDATGNAADIAVGWAIGVGAPFAFCTTLESEYKSDIYGERCCILGGVHGAVESLFRRYTRQGMSDEEAFKQSVECITGPLTKIISRDGMIGVYNQFNDADKKIFEEAYAATLHPAMDICYEIYEDVACGNEIKSVVAAVERFDKFPMGKIDQTHMWKVGKEVRAKRVESDIPINPFTAGVYIAVMMATVQTLSDKGHPYSEICNESIIEAVDSLNPYMHARGVAFMVDNCSYTARLGSRKWAPRFDYVLDQQAYVAVDNGTATNPETINEFKSHPVHKALAACAEMRPPVDISVGIDGDDTGIGAGGARVEYYSNA
;
A
#
# COMPACT_ATOMS: atom_id res chain seq x y z
N MET A 1 -9.69 -2.09 39.41
CA MET A 1 -8.28 -2.12 39.80
C MET A 1 -7.48 -1.96 38.53
N LEU A 2 -6.79 -0.88 38.45
CA LEU A 2 -5.99 -0.42 37.33
C LEU A 2 -4.69 -1.23 37.25
N GLY A 3 -4.26 -1.58 36.07
CA GLY A 3 -2.93 -2.09 35.73
C GLY A 3 -2.89 -2.32 34.21
N ASP A 4 -1.99 -1.97 33.36
CA ASP A 4 -0.74 -1.23 33.47
C ASP A 4 -0.45 -0.62 32.11
N GLY A 5 0.02 0.62 32.13
CA GLY A 5 0.40 1.36 30.94
C GLY A 5 1.61 0.73 30.25
N GLY A 6 1.45 0.33 29.02
CA GLY A 6 2.55 0.06 28.11
C GLY A 6 3.38 1.33 27.92
N ALA A 7 4.62 1.29 28.41
CA ALA A 7 5.55 2.39 28.29
C ALA A 7 5.89 2.65 26.83
N TRP A 8 5.54 3.80 26.32
CA TRP A 8 6.01 4.35 25.07
C TRP A 8 7.51 4.60 25.19
N LEU A 9 8.34 3.80 24.57
CA LEU A 9 9.72 4.18 24.31
C LEU A 9 9.70 5.15 23.12
N PRO A 10 10.14 6.39 23.28
CA PRO A 10 10.27 7.30 22.16
C PRO A 10 11.44 6.82 21.30
N VAL A 11 11.13 6.20 20.16
CA VAL A 11 12.12 6.04 19.10
C VAL A 11 12.25 7.43 18.47
N THR A 12 13.29 8.16 18.90
CA THR A 12 13.63 9.46 18.29
C THR A 12 14.16 9.17 16.89
N LEU A 13 13.32 9.35 15.90
CA LEU A 13 13.69 9.31 14.49
C LEU A 13 14.55 10.54 14.18
N LEU A 14 15.79 10.29 13.84
CA LEU A 14 16.69 11.31 13.32
C LEU A 14 16.28 11.63 11.88
N THR A 15 15.53 12.71 11.70
CA THR A 15 15.38 13.34 10.40
C THR A 15 16.75 13.85 9.96
N ARG A 16 17.16 13.55 8.73
CA ARG A 16 18.36 14.11 8.11
C ARG A 16 18.23 15.63 7.97
N SER A 17 18.59 16.39 8.99
CA SER A 17 18.98 17.78 8.82
C SER A 17 20.48 17.83 8.62
N ARG A 18 20.94 18.55 7.60
CA ARG A 18 22.36 18.68 7.23
C ARG A 18 23.25 19.40 8.28
N THR A 19 22.75 19.68 9.49
CA THR A 19 23.42 20.48 10.50
C THR A 19 23.97 19.70 11.70
N ASP A 20 23.65 18.41 11.87
CA ASP A 20 24.15 17.61 13.01
C ASP A 20 24.77 16.28 12.57
N SER A 21 25.93 16.37 11.89
CA SER A 21 26.66 15.20 11.38
C SER A 21 27.28 14.28 12.46
N LEU A 22 27.42 14.72 13.69
CA LEU A 22 28.13 13.97 14.73
C LEU A 22 27.25 13.06 15.61
N HIS A 23 25.91 13.29 15.65
CA HIS A 23 25.01 12.44 16.45
C HIS A 23 24.38 11.32 15.60
N SER A 24 24.09 11.61 14.33
CA SER A 24 23.58 10.62 13.36
C SER A 24 24.60 9.50 13.11
N ASP A 25 25.89 9.83 13.04
CA ASP A 25 26.97 8.86 12.83
C ASP A 25 27.08 7.82 13.97
N ARG A 26 26.70 8.15 15.20
CA ARG A 26 26.80 7.23 16.35
C ARG A 26 25.66 6.23 16.39
N VAL A 27 24.44 6.65 16.13
CA VAL A 27 23.25 5.74 16.08
C VAL A 27 23.36 4.86 14.83
N TRP A 28 23.77 5.43 13.69
CA TRP A 28 24.09 4.68 12.47
C TRP A 28 25.17 3.62 12.72
N ARG A 29 26.26 3.96 13.37
CA ARG A 29 27.38 3.03 13.63
C ARG A 29 27.04 1.95 14.68
N GLN A 30 26.13 2.18 15.62
CA GLN A 30 25.71 1.18 16.59
C GLN A 30 24.77 0.13 15.99
N SER A 31 23.79 0.54 15.17
CA SER A 31 22.97 -0.40 14.40
C SER A 31 23.78 -1.14 13.32
N HIS A 32 24.87 -0.55 12.83
CA HIS A 32 25.74 -1.10 11.79
C HIS A 32 26.73 -2.15 12.30
N ALA A 33 27.11 -2.12 13.57
CA ALA A 33 28.03 -3.12 14.14
C ALA A 33 27.40 -4.52 14.18
N CYS A 34 26.06 -4.62 14.23
CA CYS A 34 25.31 -5.88 14.15
C CYS A 34 25.11 -6.37 12.70
N CYS A 35 25.00 -5.45 11.74
CA CYS A 35 24.75 -5.76 10.31
C CYS A 35 26.01 -6.03 9.48
N SER A 36 27.22 -5.98 10.06
CA SER A 36 28.48 -6.00 9.32
C SER A 36 28.81 -7.30 8.58
N ARG A 37 27.92 -8.30 8.58
CA ARG A 37 28.07 -9.56 7.86
C ARG A 37 26.77 -10.07 7.20
N THR A 38 25.70 -9.26 7.16
CA THR A 38 24.39 -9.73 6.68
C THR A 38 24.33 -9.65 5.16
N VAL A 39 24.20 -10.80 4.50
CA VAL A 39 23.95 -10.88 3.06
C VAL A 39 22.44 -10.92 2.88
N ALA A 40 21.82 -9.80 2.48
CA ALA A 40 20.41 -9.76 2.13
C ALA A 40 20.20 -10.34 0.73
N ARG A 41 19.31 -11.31 0.58
CA ARG A 41 19.03 -11.99 -0.68
C ARG A 41 17.52 -12.04 -0.93
N LEU A 42 17.06 -11.46 -2.02
CA LEU A 42 15.67 -11.13 -2.31
C LEU A 42 15.01 -12.04 -3.34
N LEU A 43 13.72 -12.30 -3.15
CA LEU A 43 12.84 -13.00 -4.08
C LEU A 43 11.61 -12.15 -4.48
N VAL A 44 11.23 -12.14 -5.69
CA VAL A 44 10.54 -11.24 -6.63
C VAL A 44 9.06 -10.85 -6.34
N ILE A 45 8.70 -9.57 -6.30
CA ILE A 45 7.65 -8.75 -7.01
C ILE A 45 7.74 -7.28 -6.60
N GLN A 46 7.82 -6.90 -5.32
CA GLN A 46 8.37 -5.60 -4.91
C GLN A 46 9.91 -5.61 -4.98
N ALA A 47 10.47 -6.74 -5.38
CA ALA A 47 11.89 -7.01 -5.37
C ALA A 47 12.74 -6.01 -6.16
N PRO A 48 12.38 -5.56 -7.39
CA PRO A 48 13.24 -4.62 -8.10
C PRO A 48 13.44 -3.32 -7.34
N ALA A 49 12.38 -2.77 -6.73
CA ALA A 49 12.47 -1.53 -5.97
C ALA A 49 13.27 -1.73 -4.68
N GLN A 50 12.91 -2.70 -3.85
CA GLN A 50 13.59 -2.94 -2.58
C GLN A 50 15.05 -3.38 -2.78
N ALA A 51 15.34 -4.24 -3.77
CA ALA A 51 16.71 -4.66 -4.07
C ALA A 51 17.61 -3.50 -4.48
N GLN A 52 17.11 -2.63 -5.36
CA GLN A 52 17.83 -1.46 -5.80
C GLN A 52 18.04 -0.47 -4.64
N ASN A 53 16.97 -0.18 -3.88
CA ASN A 53 17.06 0.74 -2.75
C ASN A 53 18.04 0.24 -1.69
N LEU A 54 17.99 -1.05 -1.32
CA LEU A 54 18.94 -1.67 -0.38
C LEU A 54 20.37 -1.61 -0.91
N ARG A 55 20.61 -2.01 -2.17
CA ARG A 55 21.94 -1.95 -2.78
C ARG A 55 22.50 -0.53 -2.74
N ASP A 56 21.70 0.44 -3.16
CA ASP A 56 22.11 1.83 -3.24
C ASP A 56 22.36 2.43 -1.85
N SER A 57 21.52 2.11 -0.85
CA SER A 57 21.70 2.56 0.53
C SER A 57 22.92 1.94 1.20
N LEU A 58 23.15 0.65 1.00
CA LEU A 58 24.33 -0.05 1.55
C LEU A 58 25.63 0.48 0.94
N ALA A 59 25.64 0.72 -0.37
CA ALA A 59 26.78 1.31 -1.06
C ALA A 59 27.08 2.73 -0.56
N GLU A 60 26.06 3.57 -0.38
CA GLU A 60 26.19 4.94 0.17
C GLU A 60 26.72 4.92 1.61
N ALA A 61 26.30 3.92 2.38
CA ALA A 61 26.78 3.71 3.75
C ALA A 61 28.21 3.13 3.83
N GLY A 62 28.81 2.75 2.71
CA GLY A 62 30.12 2.09 2.68
C GLY A 62 30.13 0.69 3.32
N MET A 63 28.99 0.00 3.30
CA MET A 63 28.84 -1.33 3.88
C MET A 63 29.18 -2.42 2.85
N ASP A 64 29.97 -3.41 3.27
CA ASP A 64 30.31 -4.60 2.47
C ASP A 64 29.21 -5.69 2.59
N THR A 65 27.95 -5.29 2.48
CA THR A 65 26.80 -6.19 2.52
C THR A 65 26.31 -6.41 1.11
N LYS A 66 26.25 -7.67 0.68
CA LYS A 66 25.88 -8.03 -0.68
C LYS A 66 24.38 -8.26 -0.81
N VAL A 67 23.73 -7.53 -1.71
CA VAL A 67 22.36 -7.80 -2.13
C VAL A 67 22.39 -8.76 -3.32
N VAL A 68 21.69 -9.90 -3.21
CA VAL A 68 21.63 -10.92 -4.24
C VAL A 68 20.17 -11.26 -4.56
N ILE A 69 19.81 -11.30 -5.82
CA ILE A 69 18.49 -11.73 -6.30
C ILE A 69 18.52 -13.24 -6.58
N GLY A 70 17.60 -14.00 -5.96
CA GLY A 70 17.38 -15.42 -6.22
C GLY A 70 16.15 -15.63 -7.08
N LEU A 71 16.28 -16.25 -8.26
CA LEU A 71 15.18 -16.49 -9.19
C LEU A 71 15.20 -17.95 -9.66
N ARG A 72 14.03 -18.42 -10.15
CA ARG A 72 13.99 -19.69 -10.89
C ARG A 72 14.76 -19.56 -12.21
N PRO A 73 15.44 -20.62 -12.69
CA PRO A 73 16.24 -20.55 -13.91
C PRO A 73 15.48 -19.97 -15.12
N ASP A 74 14.22 -20.38 -15.30
CA ASP A 74 13.38 -19.98 -16.44
C ASP A 74 12.47 -18.77 -16.15
N SER A 75 12.80 -17.97 -15.14
CA SER A 75 12.00 -16.79 -14.80
C SER A 75 12.24 -15.68 -15.82
N SER A 76 11.14 -15.10 -16.35
CA SER A 76 11.19 -13.87 -17.16
C SER A 76 11.83 -12.69 -16.42
N SER A 77 11.80 -12.71 -15.09
CA SER A 77 12.41 -11.68 -14.24
C SER A 77 13.95 -11.71 -14.23
N ASN A 78 14.59 -12.76 -14.75
CA ASN A 78 16.06 -12.79 -14.85
C ASN A 78 16.58 -11.64 -15.73
N GLU A 79 15.92 -11.38 -16.86
CA GLU A 79 16.31 -10.27 -17.74
C GLU A 79 16.10 -8.91 -17.07
N LEU A 80 14.99 -8.74 -16.36
CA LEU A 80 14.71 -7.52 -15.60
C LEU A 80 15.76 -7.26 -14.51
N ALA A 81 16.18 -8.32 -13.81
CA ALA A 81 17.24 -8.20 -12.81
C ALA A 81 18.58 -7.75 -13.43
N ARG A 82 18.92 -8.29 -14.60
CA ARG A 82 20.14 -7.87 -15.34
C ARG A 82 20.06 -6.41 -15.79
N GLN A 83 18.92 -5.96 -16.28
CA GLN A 83 18.71 -4.57 -16.70
C GLN A 83 18.92 -3.55 -15.57
N VAL A 84 18.62 -3.93 -14.32
CA VAL A 84 18.85 -3.08 -13.14
C VAL A 84 20.19 -3.36 -12.45
N GLY A 85 21.10 -4.09 -13.12
CA GLY A 85 22.49 -4.25 -12.71
C GLY A 85 22.78 -5.42 -11.77
N PHE A 86 21.87 -6.41 -11.64
CA PHE A 86 22.15 -7.66 -10.96
C PHE A 86 22.52 -8.73 -12.00
N ASN A 87 23.62 -9.46 -11.78
CA ASN A 87 24.07 -10.45 -12.75
C ASN A 87 24.79 -11.63 -12.08
N GLU A 88 24.93 -12.72 -12.82
CA GLU A 88 25.55 -13.95 -12.35
C GLU A 88 27.07 -13.82 -12.23
N ALA A 89 27.71 -13.02 -13.08
CA ALA A 89 29.16 -12.84 -13.08
C ALA A 89 29.67 -12.19 -11.80
N ASP A 90 28.93 -11.20 -11.28
CA ASP A 90 29.21 -10.54 -10.01
C ASP A 90 28.66 -11.33 -8.81
N GLY A 91 27.94 -12.43 -9.07
CA GLY A 91 27.26 -13.26 -8.07
C GLY A 91 26.16 -12.48 -7.34
N THR A 92 25.50 -11.51 -8.01
CA THR A 92 24.36 -10.73 -7.49
C THR A 92 23.02 -11.27 -8.00
N LEU A 93 23.05 -12.25 -8.91
CA LEU A 93 21.90 -13.00 -9.42
C LEU A 93 22.21 -14.50 -9.37
N GLY A 94 21.27 -15.35 -8.96
CA GLY A 94 21.48 -16.78 -8.88
C GLY A 94 20.19 -17.59 -8.77
N GLU A 95 20.34 -18.93 -8.69
CA GLU A 95 19.20 -19.83 -8.47
C GLU A 95 18.63 -19.65 -7.05
N VAL A 96 17.31 -19.64 -6.93
CA VAL A 96 16.59 -19.24 -5.72
C VAL A 96 17.00 -20.01 -4.46
N PHE A 97 17.02 -21.35 -4.51
CA PHE A 97 17.33 -22.14 -3.32
C PHE A 97 18.83 -22.17 -2.98
N ASP A 98 19.69 -22.08 -3.99
CA ASP A 98 21.13 -21.89 -3.78
C ASP A 98 21.41 -20.53 -3.10
N VAL A 99 20.67 -19.50 -3.51
CA VAL A 99 20.72 -18.18 -2.91
C VAL A 99 20.20 -18.22 -1.46
N ILE A 100 19.05 -18.82 -1.17
CA ILE A 100 18.46 -18.93 0.17
C ILE A 100 19.43 -19.63 1.13
N SER A 101 20.02 -20.76 0.73
CA SER A 101 20.89 -21.57 1.59
C SER A 101 22.14 -20.84 2.08
N LYS A 102 22.54 -19.77 1.40
CA LYS A 102 23.74 -18.98 1.70
C LYS A 102 23.44 -17.65 2.40
N SER A 103 22.14 -17.32 2.58
CA SER A 103 21.70 -16.00 3.04
C SER A 103 21.58 -15.91 4.56
N ASP A 104 21.93 -14.75 5.14
CA ASP A 104 21.68 -14.41 6.54
C ASP A 104 20.30 -13.77 6.71
N LEU A 105 19.86 -12.98 5.72
CA LEU A 105 18.53 -12.40 5.61
C LEU A 105 17.92 -12.81 4.28
N VAL A 106 16.81 -13.54 4.32
CA VAL A 106 16.02 -13.96 3.16
C VAL A 106 14.76 -13.11 3.11
N ILE A 107 14.72 -12.11 2.23
CA ILE A 107 13.53 -11.29 2.04
C ILE A 107 12.66 -11.94 0.98
N CYS A 108 11.49 -12.45 1.40
CA CYS A 108 10.56 -13.19 0.54
C CYS A 108 9.56 -12.22 -0.12
N LEU A 109 9.83 -11.84 -1.36
CA LEU A 109 9.01 -10.90 -2.13
C LEU A 109 8.30 -11.54 -3.35
N ILE A 110 8.09 -12.86 -3.33
CA ILE A 110 7.25 -13.54 -4.33
C ILE A 110 5.77 -13.32 -4.03
N SER A 111 4.91 -13.55 -5.02
CA SER A 111 3.46 -13.40 -4.83
C SER A 111 2.93 -14.28 -3.70
N ASP A 112 1.87 -13.82 -3.04
CA ASP A 112 1.25 -14.50 -1.89
C ASP A 112 0.91 -15.97 -2.19
N ALA A 113 0.35 -16.21 -3.36
CA ALA A 113 0.05 -17.57 -3.79
C ALA A 113 1.30 -18.41 -4.10
N ALA A 114 2.41 -17.79 -4.49
CA ALA A 114 3.68 -18.52 -4.60
C ALA A 114 4.28 -18.77 -3.21
N GLN A 115 4.16 -17.83 -2.28
CA GLN A 115 4.54 -18.03 -0.90
C GLN A 115 3.79 -19.21 -0.28
N SER A 116 2.47 -19.26 -0.42
CA SER A 116 1.63 -20.34 0.14
C SER A 116 2.04 -21.74 -0.35
N ARG A 117 2.52 -21.85 -1.59
CA ARG A 117 2.98 -23.13 -2.16
C ARG A 117 4.43 -23.47 -1.85
N MET A 118 5.28 -22.46 -1.69
CA MET A 118 6.73 -22.65 -1.63
C MET A 118 7.31 -22.53 -0.22
N TYR A 119 6.58 -22.00 0.77
CA TYR A 119 7.14 -21.74 2.09
C TYR A 119 7.78 -22.96 2.74
N PRO A 120 7.26 -24.21 2.64
CA PRO A 120 7.93 -25.34 3.26
C PRO A 120 9.34 -25.58 2.69
N ARG A 121 9.51 -25.37 1.38
CA ARG A 121 10.81 -25.50 0.70
C ARG A 121 11.74 -24.32 1.04
N ILE A 122 11.19 -23.10 1.13
CA ILE A 122 11.94 -21.91 1.52
C ILE A 122 12.48 -22.10 2.93
N LEU A 123 11.63 -22.45 3.90
CA LEU A 123 12.03 -22.70 5.29
C LEU A 123 13.06 -23.83 5.37
N ALA A 124 12.88 -24.92 4.63
CA ALA A 124 13.84 -26.04 4.63
C ALA A 124 15.22 -25.65 4.05
N ALA A 125 15.28 -24.72 3.10
CA ALA A 125 16.52 -24.26 2.49
C ALA A 125 17.28 -23.20 3.32
N MET A 126 16.60 -22.54 4.26
CA MET A 126 17.22 -21.52 5.14
C MET A 126 18.21 -22.15 6.11
N LYS A 127 19.31 -21.47 6.35
CA LYS A 127 20.30 -21.92 7.35
C LYS A 127 19.84 -21.58 8.78
N PRO A 128 20.22 -22.35 9.80
CA PRO A 128 19.98 -22.00 11.19
C PRO A 128 20.52 -20.62 11.56
N GLY A 129 19.78 -19.87 12.38
CA GLY A 129 20.15 -18.54 12.81
C GLY A 129 19.94 -17.44 11.75
N SER A 130 19.45 -17.78 10.56
CA SER A 130 19.11 -16.78 9.54
C SER A 130 17.75 -16.12 9.81
N THR A 131 17.47 -15.04 9.08
CA THR A 131 16.23 -14.27 9.22
C THR A 131 15.35 -14.43 7.98
N LEU A 132 14.08 -14.78 8.16
CA LEU A 132 13.04 -14.63 7.15
C LEU A 132 12.45 -13.23 7.25
N GLY A 133 12.55 -12.47 6.17
CA GLY A 133 11.92 -11.16 6.01
C GLY A 133 10.68 -11.25 5.12
N LEU A 134 9.57 -10.73 5.58
CA LEU A 134 8.31 -10.62 4.85
C LEU A 134 7.99 -9.14 4.61
N SER A 135 7.43 -8.78 3.45
CA SER A 135 6.92 -7.42 3.19
C SER A 135 5.40 -7.35 3.19
N HIS A 136 4.75 -8.46 3.54
CA HIS A 136 3.33 -8.60 3.77
C HIS A 136 3.11 -9.83 4.64
N GLY A 137 2.24 -9.73 5.64
CA GLY A 137 1.99 -10.81 6.60
C GLY A 137 1.13 -11.97 6.10
N PHE A 138 0.75 -12.00 4.82
CA PHE A 138 -0.13 -13.00 4.20
C PHE A 138 0.30 -14.45 4.51
N LEU A 139 1.60 -14.73 4.48
CA LEU A 139 2.11 -16.07 4.77
C LEU A 139 1.75 -16.55 6.18
N LEU A 140 1.75 -15.66 7.18
CA LEU A 140 1.31 -16.03 8.54
C LEU A 140 -0.14 -16.53 8.51
N GLY A 141 -1.05 -15.80 7.85
CA GLY A 141 -2.45 -16.21 7.76
C GLY A 141 -2.65 -17.51 6.98
N VAL A 142 -1.81 -17.82 5.98
CA VAL A 142 -1.79 -19.15 5.33
C VAL A 142 -1.39 -20.23 6.33
N MET A 143 -0.31 -20.00 7.06
CA MET A 143 0.22 -20.97 8.04
C MET A 143 -0.77 -21.19 9.20
N GLU A 144 -1.45 -20.16 9.68
CA GLU A 144 -2.53 -20.27 10.67
C GLU A 144 -3.68 -21.14 10.14
N ASN A 145 -4.11 -20.94 8.90
CA ASN A 145 -5.14 -21.78 8.27
C ASN A 145 -4.75 -23.25 8.13
N GLU A 146 -3.45 -23.53 8.01
CA GLU A 146 -2.88 -24.87 7.86
C GLU A 146 -2.41 -25.48 9.19
N ASN A 147 -2.51 -24.76 10.31
CA ASN A 147 -1.92 -25.09 11.61
C ASN A 147 -0.41 -25.36 11.51
N ALA A 148 0.29 -24.64 10.63
CA ALA A 148 1.73 -24.69 10.47
C ALA A 148 2.43 -23.63 11.33
N GLN A 149 3.72 -23.83 11.61
CA GLN A 149 4.54 -22.92 12.38
C GLN A 149 5.87 -22.66 11.68
N PHE A 150 6.46 -21.49 11.94
CA PHE A 150 7.84 -21.22 11.52
C PHE A 150 8.80 -22.12 12.31
N ARG A 151 9.98 -22.33 11.74
CA ARG A 151 11.07 -23.05 12.42
C ARG A 151 11.57 -22.23 13.62
N ASP A 152 11.85 -22.87 14.75
CA ASP A 152 12.29 -22.20 15.99
C ASP A 152 13.71 -21.61 15.91
N ASP A 153 14.52 -22.05 14.95
CA ASP A 153 15.92 -21.69 14.80
C ASP A 153 16.18 -20.53 13.83
N ILE A 154 15.14 -19.82 13.42
CA ILE A 154 15.25 -18.62 12.55
C ILE A 154 14.55 -17.41 13.16
N ASN A 155 14.95 -16.21 12.76
CA ASN A 155 14.14 -15.02 13.01
C ASN A 155 13.04 -14.89 11.95
N VAL A 156 11.93 -14.29 12.34
CA VAL A 156 10.86 -13.91 11.39
C VAL A 156 10.50 -12.45 11.63
N VAL A 157 10.72 -11.62 10.62
CA VAL A 157 10.49 -10.17 10.68
C VAL A 157 9.67 -9.71 9.49
N LEU A 158 9.04 -8.56 9.65
CA LEU A 158 8.32 -7.88 8.59
C LEU A 158 8.88 -6.47 8.40
N VAL A 159 9.01 -6.04 7.15
CA VAL A 159 9.09 -4.64 6.75
C VAL A 159 8.23 -4.44 5.52
N ALA A 160 7.13 -3.74 5.68
CA ALA A 160 6.14 -3.52 4.63
C ALA A 160 6.07 -2.03 4.26
N PRO A 161 6.74 -1.60 3.18
CA PRO A 161 6.56 -0.26 2.63
C PRO A 161 5.12 -0.06 2.16
N LYS A 162 4.48 1.04 2.59
CA LYS A 162 3.09 1.37 2.31
C LYS A 162 2.91 1.99 0.93
N GLY A 163 3.05 1.16 -0.09
CA GLY A 163 2.95 1.56 -1.48
C GLY A 163 3.44 0.49 -2.44
N MET A 164 3.05 0.63 -3.69
CA MET A 164 3.49 -0.28 -4.75
C MET A 164 4.97 -0.06 -5.11
N GLY A 165 5.60 -1.11 -5.62
CA GLY A 165 7.02 -1.14 -5.95
C GLY A 165 7.54 0.07 -6.76
N PRO A 166 6.88 0.49 -7.86
CA PRO A 166 7.27 1.70 -8.59
C PRO A 166 7.28 2.95 -7.72
N SER A 167 6.26 3.16 -6.86
CA SER A 167 6.21 4.31 -5.94
C SER A 167 7.36 4.24 -4.91
N VAL A 168 7.65 3.06 -4.38
CA VAL A 168 8.78 2.85 -3.44
C VAL A 168 10.11 3.25 -4.09
N ARG A 169 10.35 2.89 -5.35
CA ARG A 169 11.59 3.27 -6.06
C ARG A 169 11.62 4.75 -6.40
N ASN A 170 10.55 5.29 -6.98
CA ASN A 170 10.50 6.68 -7.43
C ASN A 170 10.68 7.66 -6.26
N LEU A 171 10.00 7.43 -5.14
CA LEU A 171 10.13 8.30 -3.97
C LEU A 171 11.49 8.16 -3.30
N TYR A 172 12.11 6.97 -3.30
CA TYR A 172 13.48 6.81 -2.85
C TYR A 172 14.47 7.65 -3.67
N GLU A 173 14.35 7.64 -5.00
CA GLU A 173 15.20 8.45 -5.88
C GLU A 173 14.95 9.94 -5.73
N GLN A 174 13.70 10.36 -5.59
CA GLN A 174 13.34 11.75 -5.30
C GLN A 174 13.89 12.19 -3.93
N GLY A 175 13.78 11.35 -2.93
CA GLY A 175 14.28 11.63 -1.58
C GLY A 175 15.77 11.93 -1.53
N LYS A 176 16.57 11.31 -2.38
CA LYS A 176 18.00 11.63 -2.52
C LYS A 176 18.23 13.04 -3.06
N LYS A 177 17.34 13.56 -3.90
CA LYS A 177 17.49 14.86 -4.56
C LYS A 177 16.81 15.99 -3.80
N VAL A 178 15.72 15.70 -3.07
CA VAL A 178 14.87 16.73 -2.46
C VAL A 178 15.13 16.85 -0.96
N ASN A 179 14.74 15.94 -0.12
CA ASN A 179 14.87 16.10 1.34
C ASN A 179 14.65 14.81 2.14
N GLY A 180 15.05 13.67 1.61
CA GLY A 180 14.90 12.39 2.29
C GLY A 180 13.50 11.80 2.21
N ALA A 181 12.70 12.22 1.24
CA ALA A 181 11.39 11.65 0.98
C ALA A 181 11.45 10.14 0.66
N GLY A 182 10.39 9.42 0.93
CA GLY A 182 10.27 7.99 0.68
C GLY A 182 8.88 7.50 1.04
N ILE A 183 8.64 6.21 0.89
CA ILE A 183 7.42 5.55 1.35
C ILE A 183 7.61 5.10 2.81
N ASN A 184 6.65 5.43 3.68
CA ASN A 184 6.63 4.94 5.05
C ASN A 184 6.54 3.41 5.08
N ALA A 185 7.07 2.78 6.11
CA ALA A 185 7.00 1.33 6.26
C ALA A 185 6.53 0.93 7.67
N SER A 186 5.73 -0.11 7.75
CA SER A 186 5.56 -0.84 9.01
C SER A 186 6.70 -1.83 9.19
N PHE A 187 7.05 -2.13 10.45
CA PHE A 187 7.95 -3.22 10.77
C PHE A 187 7.44 -4.03 11.96
N ALA A 188 7.74 -5.32 11.97
CA ALA A 188 7.39 -6.21 13.07
C ALA A 188 8.47 -7.27 13.30
N VAL A 189 8.55 -7.76 14.53
CA VAL A 189 9.28 -8.95 14.91
C VAL A 189 8.26 -9.99 15.35
N HIS A 190 8.11 -11.04 14.56
CA HIS A 190 7.23 -12.16 14.90
C HIS A 190 7.97 -13.21 15.75
N GLN A 191 9.24 -13.48 15.40
CA GLN A 191 10.10 -14.44 16.10
C GLN A 191 11.54 -13.92 16.14
N ASP A 192 12.16 -14.01 17.30
CA ASP A 192 13.55 -13.60 17.52
C ASP A 192 14.35 -14.76 18.15
N ALA A 193 14.92 -15.61 17.30
CA ALA A 193 15.76 -16.75 17.71
C ALA A 193 17.21 -16.36 18.06
N THR A 194 17.65 -15.17 17.61
CA THR A 194 19.06 -14.75 17.73
C THR A 194 19.27 -13.55 18.64
N GLY A 195 18.21 -12.86 19.08
CA GLY A 195 18.25 -11.69 19.94
C GLY A 195 18.55 -10.37 19.21
N ASN A 196 18.53 -10.36 17.85
CA ASN A 196 18.80 -9.15 17.04
C ASN A 196 17.78 -8.92 15.92
N ALA A 197 16.65 -9.59 15.95
CA ALA A 197 15.64 -9.50 14.89
C ALA A 197 15.09 -8.07 14.71
N ALA A 198 14.96 -7.30 15.81
CA ALA A 198 14.51 -5.92 15.75
C ALA A 198 15.51 -5.01 15.01
N ASP A 199 16.81 -5.17 15.26
CA ASP A 199 17.84 -4.39 14.58
C ASP A 199 17.87 -4.70 13.07
N ILE A 200 17.65 -5.97 12.70
CA ILE A 200 17.56 -6.39 11.29
C ILE A 200 16.35 -5.75 10.62
N ALA A 201 15.16 -5.77 11.26
CA ALA A 201 13.96 -5.17 10.71
C ALA A 201 14.12 -3.66 10.52
N VAL A 202 14.60 -2.95 11.54
CA VAL A 202 14.82 -1.49 11.46
C VAL A 202 15.91 -1.16 10.42
N GLY A 203 17.01 -1.91 10.37
CA GLY A 203 18.05 -1.73 9.35
C GLY A 203 17.52 -1.94 7.93
N TRP A 204 16.64 -2.91 7.73
CA TRP A 204 15.97 -3.13 6.45
C TRP A 204 15.02 -1.97 6.10
N ALA A 205 14.18 -1.50 7.03
CA ALA A 205 13.28 -0.37 6.80
C ALA A 205 14.06 0.91 6.39
N ILE A 206 15.18 1.20 7.06
CA ILE A 206 16.07 2.31 6.69
C ILE A 206 16.67 2.08 5.29
N GLY A 207 17.13 0.86 5.02
CA GLY A 207 17.77 0.50 3.76
C GLY A 207 16.85 0.59 2.55
N VAL A 208 15.55 0.34 2.70
CA VAL A 208 14.57 0.56 1.61
C VAL A 208 14.18 2.03 1.45
N GLY A 209 14.62 2.91 2.36
CA GLY A 209 14.43 4.36 2.27
C GLY A 209 13.16 4.87 2.94
N ALA A 210 12.61 4.15 3.92
CA ALA A 210 11.47 4.63 4.67
C ALA A 210 11.85 5.87 5.51
N PRO A 211 11.20 7.04 5.28
CA PRO A 211 11.45 8.24 6.08
C PRO A 211 10.86 8.12 7.48
N PHE A 212 9.83 7.32 7.62
CA PHE A 212 9.18 6.98 8.87
C PHE A 212 8.84 5.49 8.89
N ALA A 213 9.18 4.82 9.98
CA ALA A 213 8.80 3.43 10.23
C ALA A 213 8.03 3.31 11.55
N PHE A 214 6.95 2.53 11.55
CA PHE A 214 6.12 2.29 12.73
C PHE A 214 6.05 0.79 13.05
N CYS A 215 5.98 0.49 14.34
CA CYS A 215 5.91 -0.88 14.82
C CYS A 215 4.48 -1.43 14.70
N THR A 216 4.36 -2.68 14.28
CA THR A 216 3.13 -3.46 14.23
C THR A 216 3.42 -4.93 14.58
N THR A 217 2.47 -5.83 14.30
CA THR A 217 2.66 -7.28 14.31
C THR A 217 2.37 -7.86 12.92
N LEU A 218 2.89 -9.05 12.61
CA LEU A 218 2.57 -9.71 11.34
C LEU A 218 1.06 -9.93 11.18
N GLU A 219 0.39 -10.26 12.28
CA GLU A 219 -1.06 -10.49 12.28
C GLU A 219 -1.84 -9.20 12.02
N SER A 220 -1.50 -8.11 12.71
CA SER A 220 -2.15 -6.82 12.53
C SER A 220 -1.94 -6.31 11.09
N GLU A 221 -0.71 -6.43 10.58
CA GLU A 221 -0.36 -5.97 9.24
C GLU A 221 -1.15 -6.71 8.16
N TYR A 222 -1.17 -8.06 8.15
CA TYR A 222 -1.90 -8.72 7.06
C TYR A 222 -3.41 -8.49 7.15
N LYS A 223 -3.96 -8.31 8.36
CA LYS A 223 -5.38 -8.01 8.53
C LYS A 223 -5.72 -6.62 8.01
N SER A 224 -4.95 -5.61 8.38
CA SER A 224 -5.19 -4.22 7.95
C SER A 224 -4.89 -4.01 6.47
N ASP A 225 -3.83 -4.61 5.93
CA ASP A 225 -3.42 -4.48 4.53
C ASP A 225 -4.43 -5.15 3.58
N ILE A 226 -4.72 -6.45 3.79
CA ILE A 226 -5.73 -7.16 2.99
C ILE A 226 -7.09 -6.45 3.08
N TYR A 227 -7.48 -6.00 4.26
CA TYR A 227 -8.71 -5.26 4.47
C TYR A 227 -8.70 -3.93 3.70
N GLY A 228 -7.62 -3.15 3.81
CA GLY A 228 -7.46 -1.87 3.13
C GLY A 228 -7.57 -1.97 1.61
N GLU A 229 -6.93 -3.00 1.01
CA GLU A 229 -7.02 -3.29 -0.43
C GLU A 229 -8.45 -3.52 -0.92
N ARG A 230 -9.34 -4.04 -0.06
CA ARG A 230 -10.76 -4.28 -0.38
C ARG A 230 -11.61 -3.04 -0.14
N CYS A 231 -11.17 -2.17 0.77
CA CYS A 231 -11.85 -0.94 1.16
C CYS A 231 -11.30 0.28 0.40
N CYS A 232 -10.85 1.32 1.09
CA CYS A 232 -10.54 2.62 0.49
C CYS A 232 -9.31 2.63 -0.43
N ILE A 233 -8.42 1.63 -0.35
CA ILE A 233 -7.20 1.60 -1.18
C ILE A 233 -7.51 1.23 -2.63
N LEU A 234 -8.36 0.22 -2.88
CA LEU A 234 -8.71 -0.19 -4.24
C LEU A 234 -10.17 -0.59 -4.40
N GLY A 235 -10.69 -1.56 -3.63
CA GLY A 235 -12.04 -2.10 -3.84
C GLY A 235 -13.14 -1.08 -3.66
N GLY A 236 -13.13 -0.34 -2.56
CA GLY A 236 -14.11 0.69 -2.24
C GLY A 236 -14.03 1.89 -3.18
N VAL A 237 -12.82 2.38 -3.50
CA VAL A 237 -12.67 3.46 -4.48
C VAL A 237 -13.15 3.04 -5.88
N HIS A 238 -12.85 1.81 -6.30
CA HIS A 238 -13.32 1.27 -7.57
C HIS A 238 -14.87 1.24 -7.63
N GLY A 239 -15.52 0.70 -6.58
CA GLY A 239 -16.99 0.70 -6.52
C GLY A 239 -17.58 2.10 -6.47
N ALA A 240 -16.98 3.01 -5.71
CA ALA A 240 -17.43 4.39 -5.59
C ALA A 240 -17.35 5.14 -6.92
N VAL A 241 -16.25 5.06 -7.66
CA VAL A 241 -16.11 5.78 -8.93
C VAL A 241 -17.07 5.24 -10.00
N GLU A 242 -17.32 3.94 -10.05
CA GLU A 242 -18.28 3.36 -10.98
C GLU A 242 -19.72 3.78 -10.67
N SER A 243 -20.12 3.78 -9.39
CA SER A 243 -21.44 4.23 -8.97
C SER A 243 -21.66 5.72 -9.25
N LEU A 244 -20.66 6.57 -8.93
CA LEU A 244 -20.70 8.01 -9.18
C LEU A 244 -20.79 8.34 -10.68
N PHE A 245 -19.98 7.67 -11.51
CA PHE A 245 -20.03 7.86 -12.96
C PHE A 245 -21.44 7.57 -13.51
N ARG A 246 -22.04 6.45 -13.10
CA ARG A 246 -23.41 6.11 -13.52
C ARG A 246 -24.46 7.08 -12.98
N ARG A 247 -24.30 7.54 -11.74
CA ARG A 247 -25.17 8.58 -11.17
C ARG A 247 -25.18 9.84 -12.05
N TYR A 248 -24.00 10.36 -12.35
CA TYR A 248 -23.87 11.61 -13.11
C TYR A 248 -24.34 11.48 -14.54
N THR A 249 -24.06 10.37 -15.21
CA THR A 249 -24.60 10.12 -16.56
C THR A 249 -26.13 9.98 -16.58
N ARG A 250 -26.73 9.33 -15.58
CA ARG A 250 -28.18 9.26 -15.42
C ARG A 250 -28.80 10.63 -15.15
N GLN A 251 -28.07 11.54 -14.53
CA GLN A 251 -28.48 12.94 -14.31
C GLN A 251 -28.30 13.83 -15.56
N GLY A 252 -27.80 13.29 -16.66
CA GLY A 252 -27.67 13.99 -17.95
C GLY A 252 -26.30 14.62 -18.19
N MET A 253 -25.29 14.37 -17.36
CA MET A 253 -23.91 14.78 -17.68
C MET A 253 -23.38 13.98 -18.86
N SER A 254 -22.52 14.60 -19.67
CA SER A 254 -21.76 13.86 -20.67
C SER A 254 -20.82 12.85 -19.98
N ASP A 255 -20.45 11.79 -20.69
CA ASP A 255 -19.54 10.77 -20.16
C ASP A 255 -18.20 11.37 -19.72
N GLU A 256 -17.67 12.31 -20.50
CA GLU A 256 -16.41 13.00 -20.17
C GLU A 256 -16.53 13.81 -18.87
N GLU A 257 -17.60 14.58 -18.71
CA GLU A 257 -17.83 15.38 -17.51
C GLU A 257 -18.12 14.48 -16.30
N ALA A 258 -18.94 13.45 -16.45
CA ALA A 258 -19.20 12.47 -15.39
C ALA A 258 -17.91 11.79 -14.91
N PHE A 259 -16.96 11.48 -15.82
CA PHE A 259 -15.68 10.91 -15.49
C PHE A 259 -14.77 11.91 -14.73
N LYS A 260 -14.77 13.18 -15.13
CA LYS A 260 -14.03 14.25 -14.42
C LYS A 260 -14.59 14.46 -13.02
N GLN A 261 -15.91 14.52 -12.88
CA GLN A 261 -16.60 14.75 -11.61
C GLN A 261 -16.48 13.57 -10.63
N SER A 262 -16.23 12.36 -11.11
CA SER A 262 -16.06 11.15 -10.31
C SER A 262 -14.61 10.75 -10.15
N VAL A 263 -14.01 10.12 -11.15
CA VAL A 263 -12.69 9.49 -11.10
C VAL A 263 -11.56 10.50 -10.95
N GLU A 264 -11.51 11.49 -11.88
CA GLU A 264 -10.44 12.49 -11.87
C GLU A 264 -10.51 13.37 -10.62
N CYS A 265 -11.71 13.69 -10.13
CA CYS A 265 -11.92 14.41 -8.88
C CYS A 265 -11.28 13.68 -7.71
N ILE A 266 -11.52 12.37 -7.56
CA ILE A 266 -10.98 11.57 -6.46
C ILE A 266 -9.46 11.42 -6.60
N THR A 267 -9.00 10.95 -7.77
CA THR A 267 -7.60 10.58 -7.95
C THR A 267 -6.65 11.78 -8.08
N GLY A 268 -7.16 12.93 -8.47
CA GLY A 268 -6.44 14.20 -8.62
C GLY A 268 -6.57 15.12 -7.40
N PRO A 269 -7.46 16.15 -7.47
CA PRO A 269 -7.48 17.21 -6.47
C PRO A 269 -7.83 16.73 -5.05
N LEU A 270 -8.80 15.83 -4.87
CA LEU A 270 -9.12 15.31 -3.54
C LEU A 270 -7.94 14.58 -2.93
N THR A 271 -7.27 13.73 -3.67
CA THR A 271 -6.06 13.03 -3.24
C THR A 271 -4.97 14.00 -2.78
N LYS A 272 -4.68 15.06 -3.55
CA LYS A 272 -3.69 16.07 -3.22
C LYS A 272 -4.03 16.82 -1.92
N ILE A 273 -5.30 17.15 -1.72
CA ILE A 273 -5.76 17.83 -0.50
C ILE A 273 -5.66 16.90 0.71
N ILE A 274 -6.16 15.65 0.58
CA ILE A 274 -6.13 14.68 1.69
C ILE A 274 -4.69 14.36 2.09
N SER A 275 -3.79 14.20 1.13
CA SER A 275 -2.36 13.97 1.40
C SER A 275 -1.72 15.08 2.22
N ARG A 276 -2.08 16.34 1.95
CA ARG A 276 -1.49 17.52 2.60
C ARG A 276 -2.22 17.93 3.87
N ASP A 277 -3.55 18.02 3.80
CA ASP A 277 -4.38 18.67 4.82
C ASP A 277 -5.34 17.69 5.51
N GLY A 278 -5.29 16.41 5.15
CA GLY A 278 -6.21 15.37 5.64
C GLY A 278 -7.64 15.50 5.08
N MET A 279 -8.48 14.56 5.46
CA MET A 279 -9.88 14.53 5.00
C MET A 279 -10.68 15.76 5.45
N ILE A 280 -10.40 16.27 6.65
CA ILE A 280 -11.03 17.51 7.15
C ILE A 280 -10.62 18.74 6.34
N GLY A 281 -9.44 18.73 5.72
CA GLY A 281 -8.96 19.78 4.83
C GLY A 281 -9.84 19.94 3.59
N VAL A 282 -10.36 18.82 3.04
CA VAL A 282 -11.31 18.87 1.93
C VAL A 282 -12.61 19.56 2.35
N TYR A 283 -13.19 19.15 3.48
CA TYR A 283 -14.42 19.75 4.00
C TYR A 283 -14.28 21.26 4.23
N ASN A 284 -13.15 21.69 4.76
CA ASN A 284 -12.90 23.10 5.09
C ASN A 284 -12.75 24.01 3.87
N GLN A 285 -12.51 23.47 2.67
CA GLN A 285 -12.42 24.25 1.44
C GLN A 285 -13.80 24.61 0.86
N PHE A 286 -14.86 23.93 1.27
CA PHE A 286 -16.20 24.15 0.76
C PHE A 286 -16.85 25.37 1.39
N ASN A 287 -17.63 26.10 0.59
CA ASN A 287 -18.60 27.09 1.08
C ASN A 287 -19.80 26.41 1.77
N ASP A 288 -20.69 27.17 2.39
CA ASP A 288 -21.80 26.60 3.16
C ASP A 288 -22.79 25.76 2.30
N ALA A 289 -22.99 26.12 1.04
CA ALA A 289 -23.84 25.36 0.14
C ALA A 289 -23.21 24.02 -0.25
N ASP A 290 -21.92 24.03 -0.57
CA ASP A 290 -21.16 22.83 -0.90
C ASP A 290 -20.95 21.92 0.30
N LYS A 291 -20.75 22.49 1.51
CA LYS A 291 -20.73 21.72 2.76
C LYS A 291 -22.01 20.94 2.98
N LYS A 292 -23.16 21.54 2.69
CA LYS A 292 -24.44 20.85 2.82
C LYS A 292 -24.50 19.64 1.88
N ILE A 293 -24.10 19.80 0.62
CA ILE A 293 -24.04 18.70 -0.37
C ILE A 293 -23.08 17.60 0.10
N PHE A 294 -21.91 17.99 0.60
CA PHE A 294 -20.94 17.05 1.18
C PHE A 294 -21.53 16.29 2.37
N GLU A 295 -22.16 16.98 3.31
CA GLU A 295 -22.74 16.40 4.54
C GLU A 295 -23.88 15.41 4.22
N GLU A 296 -24.74 15.73 3.25
CA GLU A 296 -25.81 14.83 2.77
C GLU A 296 -25.22 13.55 2.16
N ALA A 297 -24.24 13.69 1.27
CA ALA A 297 -23.60 12.56 0.61
C ALA A 297 -22.80 11.70 1.62
N TYR A 298 -22.06 12.34 2.53
CA TYR A 298 -21.27 11.68 3.56
C TYR A 298 -22.16 10.87 4.52
N ALA A 299 -23.18 11.49 5.10
CA ALA A 299 -24.05 10.84 6.08
C ALA A 299 -24.84 9.66 5.47
N ALA A 300 -25.30 9.81 4.23
CA ALA A 300 -26.00 8.75 3.54
C ALA A 300 -25.09 7.57 3.18
N THR A 301 -23.80 7.81 2.97
CA THR A 301 -22.83 6.80 2.54
C THR A 301 -22.20 6.04 3.70
N LEU A 302 -21.96 6.69 4.85
CA LEU A 302 -21.11 6.16 5.92
C LEU A 302 -21.57 4.79 6.43
N HIS A 303 -22.81 4.67 6.89
CA HIS A 303 -23.29 3.41 7.48
C HIS A 303 -23.38 2.27 6.46
N PRO A 304 -23.95 2.49 5.23
CA PRO A 304 -23.91 1.46 4.20
C PRO A 304 -22.48 0.99 3.83
N ALA A 305 -21.51 1.91 3.81
CA ALA A 305 -20.11 1.54 3.58
C ALA A 305 -19.50 0.78 4.77
N MET A 306 -19.83 1.17 6.01
CA MET A 306 -19.38 0.48 7.22
C MET A 306 -19.85 -0.98 7.27
N ASP A 307 -21.09 -1.25 6.88
CA ASP A 307 -21.61 -2.62 6.83
C ASP A 307 -20.73 -3.54 5.97
N ILE A 308 -20.36 -3.07 4.77
CA ILE A 308 -19.43 -3.80 3.90
C ILE A 308 -18.04 -3.90 4.52
N CYS A 309 -17.54 -2.83 5.11
CA CYS A 309 -16.21 -2.81 5.74
C CYS A 309 -16.11 -3.84 6.87
N TYR A 310 -17.13 -3.95 7.71
CA TYR A 310 -17.17 -4.98 8.77
C TYR A 310 -17.18 -6.39 8.19
N GLU A 311 -18.00 -6.66 7.17
CA GLU A 311 -18.04 -7.96 6.50
C GLU A 311 -16.67 -8.33 5.90
N ILE A 312 -16.00 -7.37 5.25
CA ILE A 312 -14.65 -7.56 4.71
C ILE A 312 -13.67 -7.92 5.82
N TYR A 313 -13.68 -7.16 6.94
CA TYR A 313 -12.76 -7.42 8.03
C TYR A 313 -12.96 -8.81 8.64
N GLU A 314 -14.20 -9.24 8.82
CA GLU A 314 -14.53 -10.55 9.33
C GLU A 314 -14.07 -11.68 8.39
N ASP A 315 -14.26 -11.51 7.07
CA ASP A 315 -13.76 -12.45 6.06
C ASP A 315 -12.23 -12.53 6.03
N VAL A 316 -11.54 -11.42 6.29
CA VAL A 316 -10.08 -11.41 6.43
C VAL A 316 -9.67 -12.10 7.73
N ALA A 317 -10.26 -11.72 8.87
CA ALA A 317 -9.89 -12.20 10.19
C ALA A 317 -10.13 -13.71 10.38
N CYS A 318 -11.16 -14.27 9.74
CA CYS A 318 -11.42 -15.72 9.77
C CYS A 318 -10.63 -16.52 8.70
N GLY A 319 -9.77 -15.86 7.91
CA GLY A 319 -8.94 -16.47 6.87
C GLY A 319 -9.66 -16.81 5.55
N ASN A 320 -10.94 -16.44 5.39
CA ASN A 320 -11.68 -16.71 4.15
C ASN A 320 -11.09 -15.96 2.95
N GLU A 321 -10.67 -14.71 3.12
CA GLU A 321 -10.03 -13.94 2.04
C GLU A 321 -8.72 -14.58 1.60
N ILE A 322 -7.90 -15.07 2.53
CA ILE A 322 -6.66 -15.78 2.23
C ILE A 322 -6.95 -17.07 1.44
N LYS A 323 -7.90 -17.88 1.90
CA LYS A 323 -8.34 -19.11 1.19
C LYS A 323 -8.85 -18.78 -0.22
N SER A 324 -9.62 -17.70 -0.36
CA SER A 324 -10.13 -17.22 -1.65
C SER A 324 -9.01 -16.87 -2.63
N VAL A 325 -7.96 -16.19 -2.15
CA VAL A 325 -6.79 -15.84 -2.98
C VAL A 325 -6.06 -17.09 -3.43
N VAL A 326 -5.73 -18.01 -2.51
CA VAL A 326 -5.03 -19.27 -2.82
C VAL A 326 -5.80 -20.10 -3.83
N ALA A 327 -7.10 -20.31 -3.59
CA ALA A 327 -7.96 -21.07 -4.50
C ALA A 327 -8.13 -20.42 -5.88
N ALA A 328 -8.16 -19.08 -5.94
CA ALA A 328 -8.34 -18.36 -7.19
C ALA A 328 -7.13 -18.47 -8.12
N VAL A 329 -5.92 -18.52 -7.59
CA VAL A 329 -4.71 -18.62 -8.42
C VAL A 329 -4.68 -19.93 -9.19
N GLU A 330 -5.09 -21.05 -8.58
CA GLU A 330 -5.21 -22.34 -9.30
C GLU A 330 -6.23 -22.28 -10.44
N ARG A 331 -7.33 -21.52 -10.22
CA ARG A 331 -8.34 -21.32 -11.27
C ARG A 331 -7.81 -20.47 -12.41
N PHE A 332 -7.00 -19.44 -12.11
CA PHE A 332 -6.47 -18.54 -13.15
C PHE A 332 -5.44 -19.15 -14.06
N ASP A 333 -4.80 -20.26 -13.67
CA ASP A 333 -3.98 -21.06 -14.56
C ASP A 333 -4.82 -21.64 -15.71
N LYS A 334 -6.10 -21.91 -15.48
CA LYS A 334 -7.03 -22.47 -16.48
C LYS A 334 -7.94 -21.39 -17.11
N PHE A 335 -8.35 -20.41 -16.32
CA PHE A 335 -9.27 -19.34 -16.68
C PHE A 335 -8.66 -17.99 -16.28
N PRO A 336 -7.86 -17.37 -17.15
CA PRO A 336 -7.22 -16.09 -16.84
C PRO A 336 -8.20 -15.02 -16.39
N MET A 337 -7.79 -14.19 -15.45
CA MET A 337 -8.59 -13.07 -14.95
C MET A 337 -8.87 -12.07 -16.09
N GLY A 338 -10.13 -11.80 -16.36
CA GLY A 338 -10.54 -10.81 -17.36
C GLY A 338 -10.08 -9.40 -17.00
N LYS A 339 -9.88 -8.55 -18.01
CA LYS A 339 -9.56 -7.14 -17.85
C LYS A 339 -10.82 -6.29 -17.89
N ILE A 340 -10.83 -5.19 -17.12
CA ILE A 340 -11.94 -4.24 -17.09
C ILE A 340 -11.71 -3.03 -18.00
N ASP A 341 -10.51 -2.80 -18.47
CA ASP A 341 -10.08 -1.64 -19.27
C ASP A 341 -10.84 -1.44 -20.59
N GLN A 342 -11.57 -2.50 -21.05
CA GLN A 342 -12.34 -2.47 -22.28
C GLN A 342 -13.82 -2.08 -22.08
N THR A 343 -14.28 -1.87 -20.86
CA THR A 343 -15.65 -1.40 -20.61
C THR A 343 -15.80 0.07 -21.00
N HIS A 344 -17.05 0.51 -21.22
CA HIS A 344 -17.35 1.85 -21.71
C HIS A 344 -16.70 2.96 -20.87
N MET A 345 -16.96 2.96 -19.57
CA MET A 345 -16.42 3.97 -18.64
C MET A 345 -14.89 4.09 -18.71
N TRP A 346 -14.17 2.95 -18.79
CA TRP A 346 -12.72 2.97 -18.79
C TRP A 346 -12.11 3.39 -20.13
N LYS A 347 -12.85 3.20 -21.24
CA LYS A 347 -12.50 3.78 -22.55
C LYS A 347 -12.64 5.30 -22.53
N VAL A 348 -13.75 5.82 -21.99
CA VAL A 348 -13.93 7.26 -21.75
C VAL A 348 -12.77 7.82 -20.91
N GLY A 349 -12.43 7.14 -19.81
CA GLY A 349 -11.32 7.56 -18.95
C GLY A 349 -9.97 7.63 -19.65
N LYS A 350 -9.70 6.74 -20.61
CA LYS A 350 -8.47 6.81 -21.42
C LYS A 350 -8.43 8.09 -22.26
N GLU A 351 -9.56 8.48 -22.85
CA GLU A 351 -9.67 9.69 -23.67
C GLU A 351 -9.59 10.96 -22.82
N VAL A 352 -10.24 10.97 -21.64
CA VAL A 352 -10.17 12.07 -20.68
C VAL A 352 -8.73 12.30 -20.23
N ARG A 353 -8.02 11.25 -19.82
CA ARG A 353 -6.62 11.36 -19.41
C ARG A 353 -5.70 11.88 -20.52
N ALA A 354 -5.93 11.46 -21.76
CA ALA A 354 -5.13 11.91 -22.90
C ALA A 354 -5.26 13.42 -23.20
N LYS A 355 -6.36 14.03 -22.79
CA LYS A 355 -6.67 15.44 -22.99
C LYS A 355 -6.69 16.25 -21.69
N ARG A 356 -6.29 15.65 -20.58
CA ARG A 356 -6.46 16.21 -19.24
C ARG A 356 -5.70 17.52 -19.08
N VAL A 357 -6.38 18.49 -18.51
CA VAL A 357 -5.82 19.73 -17.98
C VAL A 357 -6.09 19.72 -16.48
N GLU A 358 -5.06 19.64 -15.67
CA GLU A 358 -5.17 19.47 -14.21
C GLU A 358 -6.01 20.56 -13.54
N SER A 359 -5.90 21.83 -14.00
CA SER A 359 -6.68 22.96 -13.48
C SER A 359 -8.19 22.86 -13.72
N ASP A 360 -8.60 22.02 -14.67
CA ASP A 360 -10.00 21.90 -15.10
C ASP A 360 -10.73 20.76 -14.38
N ILE A 361 -10.03 20.02 -13.51
CA ILE A 361 -10.63 18.95 -12.71
C ILE A 361 -11.37 19.59 -11.53
N PRO A 362 -12.70 19.40 -11.42
CA PRO A 362 -13.48 20.02 -10.36
C PRO A 362 -13.26 19.32 -9.01
N ILE A 363 -13.47 20.06 -7.93
CA ILE A 363 -13.66 19.49 -6.59
C ILE A 363 -15.16 19.40 -6.35
N ASN A 364 -15.72 18.22 -6.60
CA ASN A 364 -17.16 17.99 -6.49
C ASN A 364 -17.52 17.63 -5.03
N PRO A 365 -18.40 18.39 -4.35
CA PRO A 365 -18.72 18.15 -2.94
C PRO A 365 -19.47 16.82 -2.71
N PHE A 366 -20.33 16.39 -3.64
CA PHE A 366 -21.00 15.09 -3.53
C PHE A 366 -20.00 13.93 -3.65
N THR A 367 -19.13 13.96 -4.65
CA THR A 367 -18.05 12.98 -4.83
C THR A 367 -17.13 12.93 -3.61
N ALA A 368 -16.77 14.11 -3.08
CA ALA A 368 -15.94 14.21 -1.88
C ALA A 368 -16.62 13.59 -0.65
N GLY A 369 -17.91 13.86 -0.45
CA GLY A 369 -18.69 13.27 0.63
C GLY A 369 -18.74 11.75 0.57
N VAL A 370 -19.01 11.19 -0.60
CA VAL A 370 -19.04 9.73 -0.83
C VAL A 370 -17.66 9.11 -0.57
N TYR A 371 -16.61 9.64 -1.18
CA TYR A 371 -15.26 9.05 -1.05
C TYR A 371 -14.72 9.13 0.36
N ILE A 372 -14.88 10.29 1.03
CA ILE A 372 -14.45 10.46 2.42
C ILE A 372 -15.26 9.59 3.38
N ALA A 373 -16.55 9.36 3.11
CA ALA A 373 -17.34 8.42 3.90
C ALA A 373 -16.82 6.98 3.78
N VAL A 374 -16.42 6.53 2.58
CA VAL A 374 -15.79 5.21 2.39
C VAL A 374 -14.45 5.13 3.14
N MET A 375 -13.63 6.20 3.10
CA MET A 375 -12.39 6.27 3.88
C MET A 375 -12.66 6.22 5.38
N MET A 376 -13.64 6.98 5.88
CA MET A 376 -13.99 7.01 7.30
C MET A 376 -14.61 5.68 7.76
N ALA A 377 -15.39 5.01 6.92
CA ALA A 377 -15.88 3.65 7.19
C ALA A 377 -14.73 2.67 7.36
N THR A 378 -13.70 2.77 6.49
CA THR A 378 -12.47 1.98 6.59
C THR A 378 -11.74 2.24 7.91
N VAL A 379 -11.55 3.53 8.25
CA VAL A 379 -10.88 3.98 9.49
C VAL A 379 -11.62 3.52 10.73
N GLN A 380 -12.94 3.71 10.78
CA GLN A 380 -13.76 3.38 11.94
C GLN A 380 -13.74 1.87 12.22
N THR A 381 -13.90 1.06 11.20
CA THR A 381 -13.85 -0.41 11.34
C THR A 381 -12.51 -0.87 11.93
N LEU A 382 -11.38 -0.37 11.41
CA LEU A 382 -10.06 -0.72 11.96
C LEU A 382 -9.88 -0.23 13.41
N SER A 383 -10.39 0.96 13.73
CA SER A 383 -10.38 1.49 15.10
C SER A 383 -11.19 0.61 16.06
N ASP A 384 -12.39 0.18 15.65
CA ASP A 384 -13.26 -0.69 16.45
C ASP A 384 -12.68 -2.11 16.63
N LYS A 385 -11.85 -2.54 15.69
CA LYS A 385 -11.11 -3.81 15.76
C LYS A 385 -9.78 -3.69 16.52
N GLY A 386 -9.43 -2.50 17.03
CA GLY A 386 -8.30 -2.26 17.93
C GLY A 386 -6.97 -1.98 17.25
N HIS A 387 -6.96 -1.67 15.96
CA HIS A 387 -5.74 -1.25 15.26
C HIS A 387 -5.29 0.15 15.73
N PRO A 388 -3.98 0.39 15.90
CA PRO A 388 -3.48 1.70 16.31
C PRO A 388 -3.56 2.72 15.17
N TYR A 389 -3.73 4.00 15.50
CA TYR A 389 -3.82 5.06 14.47
C TYR A 389 -2.57 5.19 13.59
N SER A 390 -1.38 4.83 14.08
CA SER A 390 -0.17 4.77 13.24
C SER A 390 -0.33 3.82 12.06
N GLU A 391 -0.96 2.68 12.30
CA GLU A 391 -1.27 1.68 11.27
C GLU A 391 -2.44 2.15 10.41
N ILE A 392 -3.58 2.52 11.03
CA ILE A 392 -4.79 2.97 10.31
C ILE A 392 -4.45 4.09 9.31
N CYS A 393 -3.71 5.12 9.75
CA CYS A 393 -3.35 6.25 8.89
C CYS A 393 -2.46 5.81 7.72
N ASN A 394 -1.45 4.98 7.98
CA ASN A 394 -0.48 4.60 6.96
C ASN A 394 -1.01 3.52 6.01
N GLU A 395 -1.68 2.49 6.53
CA GLU A 395 -2.22 1.37 5.73
C GLU A 395 -3.44 1.75 4.88
N SER A 396 -4.24 2.73 5.33
CA SER A 396 -5.49 3.05 4.65
C SER A 396 -5.43 4.40 3.94
N ILE A 397 -5.11 5.48 4.66
CA ILE A 397 -5.26 6.83 4.10
C ILE A 397 -4.02 7.25 3.33
N ILE A 398 -2.83 7.18 3.96
CA ILE A 398 -1.57 7.64 3.36
C ILE A 398 -1.20 6.77 2.16
N GLU A 399 -1.36 5.46 2.26
CA GLU A 399 -1.13 4.56 1.13
C GLU A 399 -2.06 4.87 -0.05
N ALA A 400 -3.36 5.11 0.22
CA ALA A 400 -4.29 5.50 -0.82
C ALA A 400 -3.86 6.80 -1.51
N VAL A 401 -3.55 7.86 -0.75
CA VAL A 401 -3.35 9.20 -1.32
C VAL A 401 -1.92 9.49 -1.77
N ASP A 402 -0.91 8.80 -1.22
CA ASP A 402 0.50 9.02 -1.56
C ASP A 402 1.07 7.96 -2.51
N SER A 403 0.37 6.86 -2.74
CA SER A 403 0.83 5.79 -3.63
C SER A 403 -0.18 5.42 -4.69
N LEU A 404 -1.34 4.88 -4.31
CA LEU A 404 -2.24 4.26 -5.29
C LEU A 404 -3.05 5.26 -6.10
N ASN A 405 -3.67 6.24 -5.46
CA ASN A 405 -4.49 7.23 -6.18
C ASN A 405 -3.69 8.08 -7.19
N PRO A 406 -2.48 8.58 -6.89
CA PRO A 406 -1.64 9.23 -7.90
C PRO A 406 -1.33 8.33 -9.08
N TYR A 407 -1.09 7.06 -8.82
CA TYR A 407 -0.86 6.09 -9.90
C TYR A 407 -2.13 5.81 -10.71
N MET A 408 -3.30 5.73 -10.04
CA MET A 408 -4.61 5.66 -10.71
C MET A 408 -4.89 6.93 -11.53
N HIS A 409 -4.46 8.09 -11.05
CA HIS A 409 -4.58 9.36 -11.78
C HIS A 409 -3.79 9.33 -13.07
N ALA A 410 -2.55 8.88 -13.01
CA ALA A 410 -1.66 8.79 -14.17
C ALA A 410 -2.06 7.68 -15.16
N ARG A 411 -2.37 6.48 -14.67
CA ARG A 411 -2.56 5.27 -15.49
C ARG A 411 -4.02 4.81 -15.60
N GLY A 412 -4.86 5.22 -14.65
CA GLY A 412 -6.26 4.84 -14.55
C GLY A 412 -6.55 3.79 -13.47
N VAL A 413 -7.73 3.87 -12.87
CA VAL A 413 -8.21 2.88 -11.90
C VAL A 413 -8.28 1.47 -12.53
N ALA A 414 -8.76 1.37 -13.77
CA ALA A 414 -8.80 0.10 -14.49
C ALA A 414 -7.41 -0.54 -14.64
N PHE A 415 -6.37 0.28 -14.84
CA PHE A 415 -5.00 -0.22 -14.90
C PHE A 415 -4.59 -0.88 -13.57
N MET A 416 -4.89 -0.24 -12.44
CA MET A 416 -4.60 -0.81 -11.11
C MET A 416 -5.37 -2.10 -10.86
N VAL A 417 -6.69 -2.10 -11.13
CA VAL A 417 -7.54 -3.30 -10.98
C VAL A 417 -7.08 -4.45 -11.88
N ASP A 418 -6.44 -4.17 -13.01
CA ASP A 418 -5.95 -5.19 -13.94
C ASP A 418 -4.51 -5.62 -13.71
N ASN A 419 -3.69 -4.81 -13.03
CA ASN A 419 -2.24 -5.02 -12.95
C ASN A 419 -1.64 -4.99 -11.52
N CYS A 420 -2.41 -4.74 -10.47
CA CYS A 420 -1.92 -4.84 -9.10
C CYS A 420 -1.63 -6.30 -8.68
N SER A 421 -1.25 -6.55 -7.44
CA SER A 421 -1.08 -7.91 -6.91
C SER A 421 -2.33 -8.77 -7.16
N TYR A 422 -2.19 -10.10 -7.23
CA TYR A 422 -3.37 -10.98 -7.36
C TYR A 422 -4.33 -10.80 -6.19
N THR A 423 -3.81 -10.60 -4.99
CA THR A 423 -4.58 -10.39 -3.76
C THR A 423 -5.44 -9.13 -3.87
N ALA A 424 -4.86 -8.00 -4.26
CA ALA A 424 -5.59 -6.73 -4.47
C ALA A 424 -6.60 -6.80 -5.62
N ARG A 425 -6.20 -7.39 -6.77
CA ARG A 425 -7.09 -7.55 -7.94
C ARG A 425 -8.32 -8.40 -7.64
N LEU A 426 -8.13 -9.49 -6.90
CA LEU A 426 -9.23 -10.34 -6.45
C LEU A 426 -10.14 -9.62 -5.47
N GLY A 427 -9.56 -8.95 -4.49
CA GLY A 427 -10.30 -8.16 -3.52
C GLY A 427 -11.15 -7.10 -4.20
N SER A 428 -10.57 -6.31 -5.10
CA SER A 428 -11.31 -5.29 -5.84
C SER A 428 -12.48 -5.89 -6.64
N ARG A 429 -12.25 -6.99 -7.38
CA ARG A 429 -13.30 -7.63 -8.19
C ARG A 429 -14.42 -8.27 -7.35
N LYS A 430 -14.10 -8.74 -6.15
CA LYS A 430 -15.08 -9.31 -5.22
C LYS A 430 -15.93 -8.23 -4.56
N TRP A 431 -15.30 -7.13 -4.11
CA TRP A 431 -15.92 -6.17 -3.21
C TRP A 431 -16.36 -4.85 -3.85
N ALA A 432 -15.73 -4.40 -4.94
CA ALA A 432 -16.17 -3.20 -5.64
C ALA A 432 -17.63 -3.27 -6.10
N PRO A 433 -18.15 -4.39 -6.63
CA PRO A 433 -19.56 -4.51 -6.97
C PRO A 433 -20.50 -4.39 -5.76
N ARG A 434 -20.03 -4.76 -4.55
CA ARG A 434 -20.81 -4.60 -3.31
C ARG A 434 -20.90 -3.12 -2.91
N PHE A 435 -19.77 -2.41 -2.91
CA PHE A 435 -19.76 -0.95 -2.69
C PHE A 435 -20.62 -0.23 -3.73
N ASP A 436 -20.44 -0.55 -5.00
CA ASP A 436 -21.21 0.02 -6.08
C ASP A 436 -22.73 -0.16 -5.89
N TYR A 437 -23.16 -1.39 -5.61
CA TYR A 437 -24.59 -1.69 -5.38
C TYR A 437 -25.16 -0.93 -4.19
N VAL A 438 -24.45 -0.92 -3.06
CA VAL A 438 -24.94 -0.28 -1.83
C VAL A 438 -24.99 1.23 -1.98
N LEU A 439 -24.01 1.83 -2.63
CA LEU A 439 -24.00 3.26 -2.92
C LEU A 439 -25.18 3.65 -3.83
N ASP A 440 -25.36 2.93 -4.93
CA ASP A 440 -26.43 3.23 -5.90
C ASP A 440 -27.83 2.95 -5.33
N GLN A 441 -28.02 1.86 -4.58
CA GLN A 441 -29.33 1.40 -4.12
C GLN A 441 -29.74 1.91 -2.74
N GLN A 442 -28.82 2.37 -1.92
CA GLN A 442 -29.10 2.86 -0.57
C GLN A 442 -28.68 4.32 -0.38
N ALA A 443 -27.39 4.63 -0.51
CA ALA A 443 -26.87 5.95 -0.21
C ALA A 443 -27.47 7.04 -1.11
N TYR A 444 -27.40 6.85 -2.42
CA TYR A 444 -27.89 7.85 -3.37
C TYR A 444 -29.42 7.99 -3.35
N VAL A 445 -30.14 6.88 -3.14
CA VAL A 445 -31.59 6.90 -2.98
C VAL A 445 -31.99 7.68 -1.73
N ALA A 446 -31.27 7.56 -0.62
CA ALA A 446 -31.53 8.33 0.59
C ALA A 446 -31.38 9.84 0.35
N VAL A 447 -30.31 10.25 -0.35
CA VAL A 447 -30.11 11.67 -0.72
C VAL A 447 -31.23 12.15 -1.67
N ASP A 448 -31.55 11.40 -2.71
CA ASP A 448 -32.55 11.79 -3.72
C ASP A 448 -33.96 11.89 -3.12
N ASN A 449 -34.24 11.12 -2.07
CA ASN A 449 -35.50 11.19 -1.31
C ASN A 449 -35.48 12.30 -0.23
N GLY A 450 -34.40 13.08 -0.11
CA GLY A 450 -34.28 14.15 0.89
C GLY A 450 -34.25 13.65 2.32
N THR A 451 -33.65 12.47 2.56
CA THR A 451 -33.45 11.96 3.92
C THR A 451 -32.61 12.95 4.73
N ALA A 452 -33.12 13.35 5.89
CA ALA A 452 -32.45 14.33 6.73
C ALA A 452 -31.07 13.84 7.18
N THR A 453 -30.06 14.70 7.03
CA THR A 453 -28.71 14.46 7.53
C THR A 453 -28.73 14.42 9.05
N ASN A 454 -28.17 13.38 9.65
CA ASN A 454 -27.98 13.31 11.08
C ASN A 454 -26.80 14.24 11.49
N PRO A 455 -27.05 15.32 12.27
CA PRO A 455 -25.98 16.23 12.71
C PRO A 455 -24.90 15.54 13.57
N GLU A 456 -25.24 14.48 14.29
CA GLU A 456 -24.31 13.72 15.11
C GLU A 456 -23.24 13.05 14.24
N THR A 457 -23.62 12.39 13.15
CA THR A 457 -22.70 11.78 12.18
C THR A 457 -21.68 12.79 11.63
N ILE A 458 -22.13 14.02 11.38
CA ILE A 458 -21.24 15.10 10.90
C ILE A 458 -20.32 15.62 12.01
N ASN A 459 -20.83 15.71 13.24
CA ASN A 459 -20.01 16.12 14.38
C ASN A 459 -18.94 15.06 14.72
N GLU A 460 -19.31 13.79 14.65
CA GLU A 460 -18.36 12.67 14.80
C GLU A 460 -17.27 12.71 13.74
N PHE A 461 -17.61 12.91 12.48
CA PHE A 461 -16.61 13.14 11.44
C PHE A 461 -15.66 14.28 11.79
N LYS A 462 -16.19 15.46 12.11
CA LYS A 462 -15.38 16.67 12.39
C LYS A 462 -14.45 16.51 13.61
N SER A 463 -14.86 15.74 14.60
CA SER A 463 -14.12 15.54 15.86
C SER A 463 -13.31 14.24 15.91
N HIS A 464 -13.33 13.44 14.86
CA HIS A 464 -12.71 12.12 14.85
C HIS A 464 -11.20 12.18 15.12
N PRO A 465 -10.65 11.33 16.02
CA PRO A 465 -9.23 11.34 16.39
C PRO A 465 -8.26 11.14 15.22
N VAL A 466 -8.70 10.47 14.14
CA VAL A 466 -7.88 10.23 12.95
C VAL A 466 -7.33 11.52 12.33
N HIS A 467 -8.05 12.65 12.44
CA HIS A 467 -7.57 13.92 11.88
C HIS A 467 -6.29 14.41 12.60
N LYS A 468 -6.22 14.24 13.91
CA LYS A 468 -5.00 14.56 14.69
C LYS A 468 -3.86 13.58 14.36
N ALA A 469 -4.18 12.31 14.19
CA ALA A 469 -3.20 11.30 13.84
C ALA A 469 -2.61 11.55 12.44
N LEU A 470 -3.45 11.88 11.46
CA LEU A 470 -3.00 12.25 10.11
C LEU A 470 -2.12 13.50 10.11
N ALA A 471 -2.49 14.54 10.89
CA ALA A 471 -1.67 15.73 11.05
C ALA A 471 -0.29 15.39 11.63
N ALA A 472 -0.23 14.55 12.67
CA ALA A 472 1.04 14.08 13.24
C ALA A 472 1.87 13.28 12.22
N CYS A 473 1.25 12.40 11.44
CA CYS A 473 1.93 11.68 10.36
C CYS A 473 2.45 12.63 9.27
N ALA A 474 1.74 13.71 8.96
CA ALA A 474 2.18 14.71 7.99
C ALA A 474 3.42 15.48 8.47
N GLU A 475 3.55 15.74 9.77
CA GLU A 475 4.75 16.38 10.35
C GLU A 475 5.98 15.47 10.28
N MET A 476 5.79 14.14 10.32
CA MET A 476 6.88 13.16 10.35
C MET A 476 7.39 12.78 8.95
N ARG A 477 6.71 13.17 7.89
CA ARG A 477 7.11 12.86 6.51
C ARG A 477 7.38 14.14 5.73
N PRO A 478 8.44 14.17 4.90
CA PRO A 478 8.68 15.30 4.03
C PRO A 478 7.52 15.46 3.03
N PRO A 479 7.07 16.68 2.74
CA PRO A 479 6.09 16.91 1.69
C PRO A 479 6.71 16.53 0.33
N VAL A 480 6.07 15.61 -0.37
CA VAL A 480 6.51 15.13 -1.69
C VAL A 480 5.33 15.16 -2.63
N ASP A 481 5.54 15.71 -3.82
CA ASP A 481 4.60 15.51 -4.91
C ASP A 481 4.94 14.20 -5.63
N ILE A 482 4.24 13.14 -5.28
CA ILE A 482 4.44 11.79 -5.85
C ILE A 482 3.90 11.66 -7.28
N SER A 483 3.16 12.65 -7.78
CA SER A 483 2.77 12.73 -9.19
C SER A 483 3.97 13.14 -10.08
N VAL A 484 4.99 13.75 -9.51
CA VAL A 484 6.22 14.10 -10.23
C VAL A 484 7.03 12.84 -10.53
N GLY A 485 7.14 12.51 -11.80
CA GLY A 485 7.86 11.31 -12.29
C GLY A 485 6.96 10.20 -12.84
N ILE A 486 5.64 10.31 -12.66
CA ILE A 486 4.67 9.42 -13.30
C ILE A 486 4.27 9.97 -14.68
N ASP A 487 4.34 11.30 -14.86
CA ASP A 487 3.91 12.04 -16.07
C ASP A 487 4.96 12.07 -17.20
N GLY A 488 6.18 11.59 -16.99
CA GLY A 488 7.30 11.83 -17.91
C GLY A 488 7.72 10.69 -18.81
N ASP A 489 7.36 9.45 -18.52
CA ASP A 489 7.79 8.32 -19.34
C ASP A 489 6.84 7.11 -19.19
N ASP A 490 6.39 6.61 -20.31
CA ASP A 490 5.56 5.40 -20.43
C ASP A 490 6.29 4.13 -19.93
N THR A 491 7.50 4.28 -19.40
CA THR A 491 8.41 3.19 -19.07
C THR A 491 8.46 2.86 -17.58
N GLY A 492 8.00 3.70 -16.65
CA GLY A 492 8.02 3.39 -15.21
C GLY A 492 9.42 3.11 -14.63
N ILE A 493 10.48 3.52 -15.32
CA ILE A 493 11.87 3.37 -14.91
C ILE A 493 12.56 4.70 -15.14
N GLY A 494 13.24 5.23 -14.12
CA GLY A 494 14.16 6.36 -14.29
C GLY A 494 15.18 6.06 -15.37
N ALA A 495 15.40 7.01 -16.24
CA ALA A 495 16.41 7.15 -17.29
C ALA A 495 17.23 5.89 -17.66
N GLY A 496 16.60 4.90 -18.24
CA GLY A 496 17.24 3.66 -18.66
C GLY A 496 16.27 2.73 -19.40
N GLY A 497 15.43 3.27 -20.23
CA GLY A 497 14.67 2.71 -21.35
C GLY A 497 14.45 1.20 -21.43
N ALA A 498 13.73 0.59 -20.49
CA ALA A 498 13.11 -0.70 -20.75
C ALA A 498 11.70 -0.71 -20.17
N ARG A 499 10.72 -1.01 -21.01
CA ARG A 499 9.33 -1.26 -20.61
C ARG A 499 9.31 -2.46 -19.66
N VAL A 500 9.20 -2.23 -18.36
CA VAL A 500 8.95 -3.31 -17.41
C VAL A 500 7.43 -3.42 -17.23
N GLU A 501 6.84 -4.41 -17.86
CA GLU A 501 5.52 -4.88 -17.47
C GLU A 501 5.67 -5.58 -16.10
N TYR A 502 5.55 -4.83 -14.99
CA TYR A 502 5.75 -5.36 -13.64
C TYR A 502 4.78 -6.48 -13.27
N TYR A 503 3.74 -6.72 -14.06
CA TYR A 503 2.62 -7.60 -13.72
C TYR A 503 2.19 -8.56 -14.85
N SER A 504 2.98 -8.74 -15.90
CA SER A 504 2.66 -9.75 -16.92
C SER A 504 3.12 -11.12 -16.43
N ASN A 505 2.17 -11.97 -16.08
CA ASN A 505 2.29 -13.40 -15.89
C ASN A 505 3.23 -13.88 -14.76
N ALA A 506 2.81 -13.70 -13.50
CA ALA A 506 3.26 -14.59 -12.42
C ALA A 506 2.16 -15.60 -12.11
#